data_7eeeae1366a284bee0e8a6bd63fe914e
#
_entry.id   7eeeae1366a284bee0e8a6bd63fe914e
#
_cell.length_a   1.000
_cell.length_b   1.000
_cell.length_c   1.000
_cell.angle_alpha   90.00
_cell.angle_beta   90.00
_cell.angle_gamma   90.00
#
_symmetry.space_group_name_H-M   'P 1'
#
loop_
_entity.id
_entity.type
_entity.pdbx_description
1 polymer ?
#
loop_
_entity_poly.entity_id
_entity_poly.type
_entity_poly.pdbx_seq_one_letter_code
_entity_poly.pdbx_strand_id
1 'polypeptide(L)'
;MRRLAALLLLLCAIPFVVGGCSTTYPRRDPTGEAFPSVRGTSLDGPEVALPDVGKGAPLLLLIGYQQNTQFDLDRWLLGLSEAGVKVRAYEVPTLPGLMPGLASGFIDGGMRRGIPKEDWGGVVTVYGDAKAIAQFTGNDDGLPGRIVLLDRDGVVAWFHDRGYSVGALRALQQKLGELAR
;
A
#
# COMPACT_ATOMS: atom_id res chain seq x y z
N MET A 1 4.88 52.27 -46.50
CA MET A 1 4.58 52.49 -45.09
C MET A 1 3.58 51.40 -44.70
N ARG A 2 4.06 50.26 -44.21
CA ARG A 2 3.26 49.10 -43.87
C ARG A 2 3.28 48.96 -42.35
N ARG A 3 2.13 49.10 -41.71
CA ARG A 3 1.96 48.91 -40.29
C ARG A 3 1.82 47.40 -40.02
N LEU A 4 2.82 46.80 -39.39
CA LEU A 4 2.72 45.44 -38.82
C LEU A 4 1.99 45.54 -37.47
N ALA A 5 0.80 44.99 -37.40
CA ALA A 5 0.08 44.76 -36.16
C ALA A 5 0.65 43.50 -35.52
N ALA A 6 1.34 43.66 -34.40
CA ALA A 6 1.77 42.52 -33.58
C ALA A 6 0.58 42.00 -32.78
N LEU A 7 0.10 40.81 -33.12
CA LEU A 7 -0.93 40.10 -32.37
C LEU A 7 -0.24 39.39 -31.18
N LEU A 8 -0.36 39.97 -30.00
CA LEU A 8 0.06 39.31 -28.74
C LEU A 8 -0.94 38.19 -28.40
N LEU A 9 -0.56 36.96 -28.68
CA LEU A 9 -1.25 35.79 -28.19
C LEU A 9 -0.92 35.61 -26.69
N LEU A 10 -1.83 36.06 -25.82
CA LEU A 10 -1.80 35.84 -24.39
C LEU A 10 -2.20 34.36 -24.15
N LEU A 11 -1.20 33.49 -24.06
CA LEU A 11 -1.41 32.10 -23.64
C LEU A 11 -1.75 32.12 -22.16
N CYS A 12 -3.04 32.07 -21.80
CA CYS A 12 -3.50 31.79 -20.45
C CYS A 12 -3.12 30.36 -20.10
N ALA A 13 -1.99 30.18 -19.44
CA ALA A 13 -1.66 28.94 -18.76
C ALA A 13 -2.63 28.77 -17.58
N ILE A 14 -3.74 28.07 -17.78
CA ILE A 14 -4.61 27.62 -16.71
C ILE A 14 -3.82 26.56 -15.95
N PRO A 15 -3.45 26.76 -14.67
CA PRO A 15 -2.89 25.67 -13.88
C PRO A 15 -4.01 24.65 -13.69
N PHE A 16 -3.89 23.51 -14.37
CA PHE A 16 -4.73 22.35 -14.10
C PHE A 16 -4.32 21.85 -12.71
N VAL A 17 -4.91 22.42 -11.67
CA VAL A 17 -4.88 21.86 -10.34
C VAL A 17 -5.75 20.60 -10.38
N VAL A 18 -5.13 19.48 -10.72
CA VAL A 18 -5.72 18.17 -10.47
C VAL A 18 -5.67 17.96 -8.96
N GLY A 19 -6.56 18.65 -8.26
CA GLY A 19 -6.90 18.36 -6.88
C GLY A 19 -7.65 17.04 -6.86
N GLY A 20 -6.94 15.93 -6.92
CA GLY A 20 -7.49 14.66 -6.52
C GLY A 20 -7.85 14.79 -5.05
N CYS A 21 -9.14 14.94 -4.73
CA CYS A 21 -9.63 14.81 -3.36
C CYS A 21 -9.32 13.36 -2.91
N SER A 22 -8.15 13.13 -2.37
CA SER A 22 -7.87 11.89 -1.66
C SER A 22 -8.73 11.92 -0.40
N THR A 23 -9.80 11.14 -0.41
CA THR A 23 -10.66 11.00 0.77
C THR A 23 -9.81 10.38 1.87
N THR A 24 -9.67 11.11 2.98
CA THR A 24 -9.01 10.60 4.18
C THR A 24 -10.04 10.00 5.13
N TYR A 25 -9.63 8.92 5.78
CA TYR A 25 -10.45 8.21 6.77
C TYR A 25 -9.74 8.24 8.12
N PRO A 26 -10.50 8.48 9.22
CA PRO A 26 -9.92 8.51 10.55
C PRO A 26 -9.16 7.24 10.89
N ARG A 27 -8.10 7.40 11.65
CA ARG A 27 -7.35 6.27 12.23
C ARG A 27 -8.28 5.36 13.01
N ARG A 28 -8.09 4.05 12.83
CA ARG A 28 -8.82 3.02 13.55
C ARG A 28 -7.96 1.77 13.72
N ASP A 29 -8.29 0.95 14.71
CA ASP A 29 -7.69 -0.37 14.90
C ASP A 29 -8.72 -1.44 14.48
N PRO A 30 -8.50 -2.16 13.37
CA PRO A 30 -9.39 -3.20 12.87
C PRO A 30 -9.12 -4.59 13.48
N THR A 31 -8.36 -4.70 14.56
CA THR A 31 -8.06 -6.01 15.19
C THR A 31 -9.33 -6.74 15.56
N GLY A 32 -9.43 -8.00 15.15
CA GLY A 32 -10.61 -8.87 15.35
C GLY A 32 -11.65 -8.79 14.23
N GLU A 33 -11.47 -7.91 13.23
CA GLU A 33 -12.36 -7.81 12.08
C GLU A 33 -11.82 -8.60 10.87
N ALA A 34 -12.72 -9.10 10.03
CA ALA A 34 -12.33 -9.73 8.77
C ALA A 34 -11.79 -8.67 7.80
N PHE A 35 -10.62 -8.94 7.19
CA PHE A 35 -10.05 -8.05 6.18
C PHE A 35 -10.95 -7.98 4.94
N PRO A 36 -11.18 -6.80 4.35
CA PRO A 36 -12.05 -6.66 3.18
C PRO A 36 -11.53 -7.49 2.01
N SER A 37 -12.44 -8.12 1.26
CA SER A 37 -12.08 -8.78 0.02
C SER A 37 -11.77 -7.73 -1.04
N VAL A 38 -10.52 -7.69 -1.50
CA VAL A 38 -10.02 -6.71 -2.46
C VAL A 38 -9.13 -7.39 -3.51
N ARG A 39 -9.02 -6.75 -4.67
CA ARG A 39 -8.17 -7.22 -5.77
C ARG A 39 -7.05 -6.23 -6.04
N GLY A 40 -5.86 -6.77 -6.20
CA GLY A 40 -4.69 -6.02 -6.63
C GLY A 40 -3.98 -6.72 -7.78
N THR A 41 -3.00 -6.06 -8.35
CA THR A 41 -2.15 -6.63 -9.40
C THR A 41 -0.74 -6.76 -8.86
N SER A 42 -0.18 -7.96 -8.94
CA SER A 42 1.22 -8.15 -8.61
C SER A 42 2.13 -7.48 -9.64
N LEU A 43 3.32 -7.03 -9.24
CA LEU A 43 4.27 -6.44 -10.18
C LEU A 43 4.78 -7.45 -11.23
N ASP A 44 4.69 -8.75 -10.99
CA ASP A 44 5.00 -9.79 -11.97
C ASP A 44 3.82 -10.13 -12.90
N GLY A 45 2.66 -9.48 -12.70
CA GLY A 45 1.53 -9.45 -13.63
C GLY A 45 0.22 -10.09 -13.19
N PRO A 46 0.20 -11.19 -12.39
CA PRO A 46 -1.06 -11.82 -11.99
C PRO A 46 -1.93 -10.94 -11.09
N GLU A 47 -3.25 -11.11 -11.22
CA GLU A 47 -4.21 -10.58 -10.24
C GLU A 47 -4.12 -11.39 -8.94
N VAL A 48 -4.16 -10.70 -7.81
CA VAL A 48 -4.10 -11.26 -6.45
C VAL A 48 -5.35 -10.85 -5.68
N ALA A 49 -6.07 -11.82 -5.16
CA ALA A 49 -7.21 -11.59 -4.27
C ALA A 49 -6.73 -11.64 -2.80
N LEU A 50 -6.91 -10.53 -2.07
CA LEU A 50 -6.64 -10.43 -0.65
C LEU A 50 -7.97 -10.49 0.12
N PRO A 51 -8.06 -11.20 1.26
CA PRO A 51 -7.00 -12.00 1.90
C PRO A 51 -6.87 -13.43 1.36
N ASP A 52 -7.63 -13.81 0.34
CA ASP A 52 -7.80 -15.20 -0.12
C ASP A 52 -6.48 -15.91 -0.45
N VAL A 53 -5.49 -15.16 -0.96
CA VAL A 53 -4.15 -15.71 -1.25
C VAL A 53 -3.43 -16.26 -0.01
N GLY A 54 -3.84 -15.83 1.19
CA GLY A 54 -3.29 -16.28 2.48
C GLY A 54 -4.09 -17.36 3.18
N LYS A 55 -5.24 -17.83 2.63
CA LYS A 55 -6.09 -18.81 3.29
C LYS A 55 -5.33 -20.04 3.78
N GLY A 56 -5.58 -20.41 5.04
CA GLY A 56 -4.97 -21.57 5.68
C GLY A 56 -3.64 -21.32 6.39
N ALA A 57 -3.08 -20.12 6.28
CA ALA A 57 -1.84 -19.72 6.98
C ALA A 57 -1.87 -18.21 7.32
N PRO A 58 -1.11 -17.77 8.34
CA PRO A 58 -0.97 -16.35 8.62
C PRO A 58 -0.40 -15.59 7.43
N LEU A 59 -0.93 -14.38 7.19
CA LEU A 59 -0.53 -13.48 6.12
C LEU A 59 -0.20 -12.09 6.68
N LEU A 60 0.96 -11.55 6.32
CA LEU A 60 1.37 -10.21 6.70
C LEU A 60 1.18 -9.25 5.51
N LEU A 61 0.47 -8.16 5.72
CA LEU A 61 0.31 -7.09 4.74
C LEU A 61 1.02 -5.83 5.23
N LEU A 62 1.89 -5.27 4.39
CA LEU A 62 2.57 -4.01 4.61
C LEU A 62 1.96 -2.97 3.67
N ILE A 63 0.98 -2.20 4.15
CA ILE A 63 0.16 -1.32 3.32
C ILE A 63 0.74 0.09 3.34
N GLY A 64 0.95 0.67 2.15
CA GLY A 64 1.43 2.03 1.97
C GLY A 64 0.45 2.89 1.18
N TYR A 65 0.18 4.13 1.64
CA TYR A 65 -0.73 5.08 0.98
C TYR A 65 -0.01 6.20 0.23
N GLN A 66 1.26 6.41 0.50
CA GLN A 66 2.08 7.48 -0.08
C GLN A 66 3.44 6.95 -0.46
N GLN A 67 4.09 7.59 -1.43
CA GLN A 67 5.44 7.19 -1.85
C GLN A 67 6.43 7.19 -0.68
N ASN A 68 6.36 8.18 0.21
CA ASN A 68 7.27 8.28 1.36
C ASN A 68 6.99 7.23 2.46
N THR A 69 5.86 6.53 2.43
CA THR A 69 5.59 5.38 3.31
C THR A 69 6.62 4.28 3.09
N GLN A 70 7.22 4.20 1.89
CA GLN A 70 8.24 3.21 1.56
C GLN A 70 9.40 3.20 2.57
N PHE A 71 9.84 4.36 3.06
CA PHE A 71 10.91 4.42 4.07
C PHE A 71 10.56 3.71 5.39
N ASP A 72 9.28 3.64 5.73
CA ASP A 72 8.82 2.91 6.91
C ASP A 72 8.70 1.41 6.61
N LEU A 73 8.15 1.06 5.43
CA LEU A 73 8.02 -0.34 5.00
C LEU A 73 9.39 -1.00 4.84
N ASP A 74 10.39 -0.30 4.30
CA ASP A 74 11.77 -0.81 4.18
C ASP A 74 12.37 -1.17 5.55
N ARG A 75 12.10 -0.35 6.59
CA ARG A 75 12.54 -0.67 7.96
C ARG A 75 11.86 -1.92 8.50
N TRP A 76 10.57 -2.09 8.19
CA TRP A 76 9.84 -3.29 8.57
C TRP A 76 10.41 -4.53 7.87
N LEU A 77 10.62 -4.48 6.55
CA LEU A 77 11.19 -5.59 5.78
C LEU A 77 12.59 -5.97 6.26
N LEU A 78 13.44 -4.97 6.49
CA LEU A 78 14.77 -5.19 7.07
C LEU A 78 14.68 -5.82 8.46
N GLY A 79 13.84 -5.27 9.34
CA GLY A 79 13.63 -5.80 10.69
C GLY A 79 13.12 -7.22 10.70
N LEU A 80 12.17 -7.56 9.83
CA LEU A 80 11.64 -8.93 9.66
C LEU A 80 12.74 -9.89 9.20
N SER A 81 13.54 -9.47 8.21
CA SER A 81 14.66 -10.25 7.69
C SER A 81 15.72 -10.52 8.75
N GLU A 82 16.19 -9.46 9.42
CA GLU A 82 17.22 -9.57 10.48
C GLU A 82 16.75 -10.41 11.68
N ALA A 83 15.47 -10.34 12.00
CA ALA A 83 14.87 -11.14 13.07
C ALA A 83 14.52 -12.58 12.65
N GLY A 84 14.78 -12.96 11.39
CA GLY A 84 14.50 -14.30 10.85
C GLY A 84 13.01 -14.65 10.85
N VAL A 85 12.11 -13.66 10.77
CA VAL A 85 10.65 -13.88 10.79
C VAL A 85 10.22 -14.54 9.48
N LYS A 86 9.63 -15.73 9.59
CA LYS A 86 9.12 -16.48 8.44
C LYS A 86 7.60 -16.38 8.40
N VAL A 87 7.09 -15.47 7.62
CA VAL A 87 5.66 -15.32 7.34
C VAL A 87 5.50 -14.95 5.86
N ARG A 88 4.42 -15.41 5.22
CA ARG A 88 4.09 -14.90 3.89
C ARG A 88 3.74 -13.43 4.03
N ALA A 89 4.41 -12.57 3.27
CA ALA A 89 4.22 -11.14 3.34
C ALA A 89 3.98 -10.56 1.95
N TYR A 90 3.15 -9.51 1.89
CA TYR A 90 2.99 -8.67 0.71
C TYR A 90 3.15 -7.20 1.07
N GLU A 91 3.94 -6.48 0.28
CA GLU A 91 3.81 -5.03 0.22
C GLU A 91 2.57 -4.69 -0.61
N VAL A 92 1.75 -3.78 -0.10
CA VAL A 92 0.47 -3.42 -0.70
C VAL A 92 0.40 -1.90 -0.92
N PRO A 93 1.06 -1.37 -1.98
CA PRO A 93 0.84 0.01 -2.39
C PRO A 93 -0.64 0.21 -2.70
N THR A 94 -1.28 1.12 -1.96
CA THR A 94 -2.72 1.33 -1.99
C THR A 94 -3.00 2.77 -2.39
N LEU A 95 -3.58 2.97 -3.57
CA LEU A 95 -3.67 4.27 -4.24
C LEU A 95 -5.13 4.72 -4.40
N PRO A 96 -5.79 5.20 -3.31
CA PRO A 96 -7.17 5.65 -3.36
C PRO A 96 -7.33 6.83 -4.34
N GLY A 97 -8.38 6.77 -5.17
CA GLY A 97 -8.68 7.83 -6.13
C GLY A 97 -7.96 7.71 -7.47
N LEU A 98 -7.02 6.78 -7.61
CA LEU A 98 -6.43 6.45 -8.91
C LEU A 98 -7.21 5.29 -9.54
N MET A 99 -7.68 5.52 -10.77
CA MET A 99 -8.31 4.46 -11.55
C MET A 99 -7.25 3.59 -12.25
N PRO A 100 -7.49 2.27 -12.37
CA PRO A 100 -6.67 1.43 -13.22
C PRO A 100 -6.64 1.99 -14.66
N GLY A 101 -5.47 2.09 -15.26
CA GLY A 101 -5.32 2.62 -16.61
C GLY A 101 -3.93 3.22 -16.85
N LEU A 102 -3.87 4.37 -17.57
CA LEU A 102 -2.60 4.99 -17.96
C LEU A 102 -1.68 5.33 -16.78
N ALA A 103 -2.26 5.79 -15.65
CA ALA A 103 -1.47 6.14 -14.47
C ALA A 103 -0.88 4.90 -13.78
N SER A 104 -1.60 3.78 -13.74
CA SER A 104 -1.11 2.53 -13.13
C SER A 104 0.12 2.00 -13.87
N GLY A 105 0.11 1.99 -15.20
CA GLY A 105 1.26 1.55 -15.99
C GLY A 105 2.53 2.36 -15.73
N PHE A 106 2.40 3.67 -15.50
CA PHE A 106 3.54 4.54 -15.16
C PHE A 106 4.06 4.26 -13.74
N ILE A 107 3.16 4.09 -12.76
CA ILE A 107 3.50 3.82 -11.37
C ILE A 107 4.15 2.44 -11.24
N ASP A 108 3.50 1.40 -11.78
CA ASP A 108 4.02 0.02 -11.75
C ASP A 108 5.35 -0.07 -12.50
N GLY A 109 5.49 0.64 -13.63
CA GLY A 109 6.75 0.75 -14.36
C GLY A 109 7.85 1.45 -13.56
N GLY A 110 7.48 2.42 -12.71
CA GLY A 110 8.38 3.06 -11.75
C GLY A 110 8.87 2.07 -10.70
N MET A 111 7.96 1.35 -10.07
CA MET A 111 8.27 0.33 -9.06
C MET A 111 9.15 -0.79 -9.63
N ARG A 112 8.84 -1.31 -10.82
CA ARG A 112 9.65 -2.34 -11.48
C ARG A 112 11.09 -1.91 -11.78
N ARG A 113 11.36 -0.62 -11.91
CA ARG A 113 12.74 -0.12 -12.07
C ARG A 113 13.52 -0.05 -10.76
N GLY A 114 12.82 0.09 -9.63
CA GLY A 114 13.44 0.22 -8.32
C GLY A 114 13.47 -1.08 -7.50
N ILE A 115 12.62 -2.06 -7.82
CA ILE A 115 12.48 -3.32 -7.10
C ILE A 115 13.13 -4.45 -7.89
N PRO A 116 14.00 -5.29 -7.28
CA PRO A 116 14.55 -6.49 -7.93
C PRO A 116 13.44 -7.40 -8.46
N LYS A 117 13.66 -8.01 -9.63
CA LYS A 117 12.61 -8.80 -10.30
C LYS A 117 12.14 -10.00 -9.48
N GLU A 118 13.03 -10.59 -8.71
CA GLU A 118 12.75 -11.69 -7.79
C GLU A 118 11.74 -11.34 -6.70
N ASP A 119 11.60 -10.04 -6.35
CA ASP A 119 10.71 -9.54 -5.31
C ASP A 119 9.34 -9.08 -5.84
N TRP A 120 9.14 -9.02 -7.18
CA TRP A 120 7.90 -8.52 -7.77
C TRP A 120 6.66 -9.28 -7.35
N GLY A 121 6.79 -10.59 -7.14
CA GLY A 121 5.69 -11.43 -6.66
C GLY A 121 5.22 -11.10 -5.22
N GLY A 122 6.07 -10.39 -4.46
CA GLY A 122 5.78 -9.90 -3.11
C GLY A 122 5.10 -8.53 -3.05
N VAL A 123 4.92 -7.84 -4.20
CA VAL A 123 4.32 -6.50 -4.27
C VAL A 123 3.00 -6.56 -5.03
N VAL A 124 1.91 -6.15 -4.37
CA VAL A 124 0.54 -6.19 -4.91
C VAL A 124 -0.06 -4.79 -4.87
N THR A 125 -0.13 -4.11 -6.00
CA THR A 125 -0.69 -2.76 -6.09
C THR A 125 -2.22 -2.81 -6.15
N VAL A 126 -2.89 -2.04 -5.28
CA VAL A 126 -4.34 -1.93 -5.23
C VAL A 126 -4.78 -0.53 -5.67
N TYR A 127 -5.58 -0.47 -6.74
CA TYR A 127 -6.15 0.76 -7.29
C TYR A 127 -7.67 0.82 -7.04
N GLY A 128 -8.45 -0.02 -7.70
CA GLY A 128 -9.92 0.03 -7.68
C GLY A 128 -10.50 -0.14 -6.28
N ASP A 129 -9.98 -1.09 -5.54
CA ASP A 129 -10.44 -1.43 -4.18
C ASP A 129 -9.68 -0.68 -3.08
N ALA A 130 -8.77 0.24 -3.44
CA ALA A 130 -7.94 0.99 -2.50
C ALA A 130 -8.75 1.75 -1.45
N LYS A 131 -9.94 2.23 -1.83
CA LYS A 131 -10.88 2.89 -0.89
C LYS A 131 -11.32 1.96 0.23
N ALA A 132 -11.59 0.70 -0.06
CA ALA A 132 -12.02 -0.27 0.97
C ALA A 132 -10.93 -0.49 2.01
N ILE A 133 -9.66 -0.61 1.57
CA ILE A 133 -8.51 -0.74 2.49
C ILE A 133 -8.36 0.55 3.33
N ALA A 134 -8.44 1.74 2.68
CA ALA A 134 -8.30 3.02 3.38
C ALA A 134 -9.39 3.25 4.42
N GLN A 135 -10.63 2.86 4.13
CA GLN A 135 -11.73 2.90 5.10
C GLN A 135 -11.51 1.93 6.26
N PHE A 136 -10.95 0.76 5.96
CA PHE A 136 -10.75 -0.31 6.92
C PHE A 136 -9.61 -0.03 7.90
N THR A 137 -8.51 0.60 7.46
CA THR A 137 -7.33 0.84 8.31
C THR A 137 -7.13 2.30 8.72
N GLY A 138 -7.91 3.23 8.14
CA GLY A 138 -7.65 4.67 8.24
C GLY A 138 -6.43 5.12 7.44
N ASN A 139 -6.45 6.34 6.92
CA ASN A 139 -5.35 6.94 6.16
C ASN A 139 -5.24 8.46 6.35
N ASP A 140 -5.77 8.98 7.46
CA ASP A 140 -5.68 10.39 7.84
C ASP A 140 -4.22 10.86 8.01
N ASP A 141 -3.36 9.99 8.55
CA ASP A 141 -1.91 10.08 8.43
C ASP A 141 -1.43 8.95 7.51
N GLY A 142 -1.12 9.29 6.28
CA GLY A 142 -0.72 8.31 5.27
C GLY A 142 0.76 7.92 5.30
N LEU A 143 1.59 8.58 6.14
CA LEU A 143 3.04 8.33 6.15
C LEU A 143 3.45 7.04 6.85
N PRO A 144 2.97 6.67 8.05
CA PRO A 144 3.27 5.36 8.61
C PRO A 144 2.62 4.24 7.78
N GLY A 145 3.36 3.17 7.57
CA GLY A 145 2.80 1.95 7.00
C GLY A 145 1.71 1.36 7.91
N ARG A 146 0.71 0.70 7.30
CA ARG A 146 -0.24 -0.14 8.04
C ARG A 146 0.25 -1.57 7.97
N ILE A 147 0.66 -2.10 9.10
CA ILE A 147 1.15 -3.48 9.21
C ILE A 147 0.01 -4.32 9.77
N VAL A 148 -0.49 -5.22 8.95
CA VAL A 148 -1.68 -6.02 9.24
C VAL A 148 -1.29 -7.49 9.21
N LEU A 149 -1.36 -8.16 10.36
CA LEU A 149 -1.22 -9.61 10.42
C LEU A 149 -2.61 -10.25 10.40
N LEU A 150 -2.87 -11.03 9.38
CA LEU A 150 -4.09 -11.83 9.26
C LEU A 150 -3.84 -13.25 9.76
N ASP A 151 -4.84 -13.82 10.40
CA ASP A 151 -4.85 -15.25 10.71
C ASP A 151 -5.20 -16.09 9.46
N ARG A 152 -5.34 -17.41 9.64
CA ARG A 152 -5.66 -18.38 8.58
C ARG A 152 -7.03 -18.19 7.93
N ASP A 153 -7.92 -17.47 8.60
CA ASP A 153 -9.29 -17.21 8.15
C ASP A 153 -9.44 -15.79 7.56
N GLY A 154 -8.35 -15.00 7.54
CA GLY A 154 -8.33 -13.63 7.01
C GLY A 154 -8.84 -12.59 8.00
N VAL A 155 -8.90 -12.92 9.28
CA VAL A 155 -9.23 -11.98 10.37
C VAL A 155 -7.96 -11.30 10.84
N VAL A 156 -8.04 -9.99 11.14
CA VAL A 156 -6.91 -9.21 11.65
C VAL A 156 -6.54 -9.68 13.05
N ALA A 157 -5.45 -10.41 13.16
CA ALA A 157 -4.93 -10.90 14.43
C ALA A 157 -4.07 -9.85 15.15
N TRP A 158 -3.45 -8.93 14.39
CA TRP A 158 -2.66 -7.83 14.94
C TRP A 158 -2.55 -6.69 13.93
N PHE A 159 -2.55 -5.45 14.44
CA PHE A 159 -2.49 -4.23 13.64
C PHE A 159 -1.49 -3.23 14.23
N HIS A 160 -0.77 -2.52 13.37
CA HIS A 160 0.12 -1.43 13.78
C HIS A 160 0.20 -0.35 12.70
N ASP A 161 0.14 0.93 13.12
CA ASP A 161 0.07 2.10 12.24
C ASP A 161 0.91 3.30 12.73
N ARG A 162 1.94 3.04 13.57
CA ARG A 162 2.74 4.10 14.20
C ARG A 162 4.21 4.08 13.78
N GLY A 163 4.49 3.46 12.63
CA GLY A 163 5.83 3.30 12.11
C GLY A 163 6.65 2.20 12.80
N TYR A 164 7.75 1.84 12.17
CA TYR A 164 8.63 0.77 12.64
C TYR A 164 9.23 1.06 14.01
N SER A 165 9.21 0.08 14.87
CA SER A 165 10.02 0.02 16.10
C SER A 165 10.35 -1.42 16.47
N VAL A 166 11.45 -1.61 17.20
CA VAL A 166 11.84 -2.94 17.71
C VAL A 166 10.77 -3.52 18.64
N GLY A 167 10.08 -2.66 19.39
CA GLY A 167 8.96 -3.07 20.25
C GLY A 167 7.79 -3.61 19.44
N ALA A 168 7.41 -2.92 18.37
CA ALA A 168 6.33 -3.36 17.47
C ALA A 168 6.71 -4.67 16.74
N LEU A 169 7.96 -4.81 16.29
CA LEU A 169 8.43 -6.05 15.69
C LEU A 169 8.35 -7.25 16.66
N ARG A 170 8.74 -7.05 17.92
CA ARG A 170 8.61 -8.09 18.96
C ARG A 170 7.16 -8.46 19.23
N ALA A 171 6.25 -7.48 19.25
CA ALA A 171 4.82 -7.75 19.42
C ALA A 171 4.26 -8.57 18.25
N LEU A 172 4.67 -8.25 17.00
CA LEU A 172 4.33 -9.05 15.82
C LEU A 172 4.86 -10.49 15.93
N GLN A 173 6.13 -10.67 16.32
CA GLN A 173 6.73 -12.01 16.51
C GLN A 173 5.99 -12.83 17.56
N GLN A 174 5.64 -12.20 18.70
CA GLN A 174 4.85 -12.86 19.73
C GLN A 174 3.50 -13.34 19.18
N LYS A 175 2.80 -12.45 18.43
CA LYS A 175 1.48 -12.79 17.85
C LYS A 175 1.58 -13.90 16.82
N LEU A 176 2.61 -13.89 15.96
CA LEU A 176 2.89 -15.00 15.04
C LEU A 176 3.11 -16.33 15.80
N GLY A 177 3.84 -16.31 16.91
CA GLY A 177 4.04 -17.48 17.76
C GLY A 177 2.74 -17.99 18.41
N GLU A 178 1.78 -17.11 18.68
CA GLU A 178 0.44 -17.49 19.17
C GLU A 178 -0.40 -18.18 18.08
N LEU A 179 -0.33 -17.67 16.84
CA LEU A 179 -1.07 -18.23 15.69
C LEU A 179 -0.51 -19.57 15.18
N ALA A 180 0.74 -19.89 15.52
CA ALA A 180 1.39 -21.13 15.11
C ALA A 180 1.09 -22.35 16.04
N ARG A 181 0.43 -22.08 17.17
CA ARG A 181 0.00 -23.11 18.14
C ARG A 181 -1.39 -23.63 17.85
#